data_adb1231b2f9fa694ba97a21f281b0c01
#
_entry.id   adb1231b2f9fa694ba97a21f281b0c01
#
_cell.length_a   1.000
_cell.length_b   1.000
_cell.length_c   1.000
_cell.angle_alpha   90.00
_cell.angle_beta   90.00
_cell.angle_gamma   90.00
#
_symmetry.space_group_name_H-M   'P 1'
#
loop_
_entity.id
_entity.type
_entity.pdbx_description
1 polymer ?
#
loop_
_entity_poly.entity_id
_entity_poly.type
_entity_poly.pdbx_seq_one_letter_code
_entity_poly.pdbx_strand_id
1 'polypeptide(L)'
;AGKTGSLEPYFTGTTIKHLTGRSLADLTITLPPVKHQEKCALVLGSLDRKITHNKKINQTLEQMAQALFKSWFVDFEPVKAKMTVLEAGGSQEDATLAAMSAISGKDADTLAVFEREHPEQYAELKATAELFPSAMQESELGE
;
A
#
# COMPACT_ATOMS: atom_id res chain seq x y z
N ALA A 1 -38.52 -16.87 -15.87
CA ALA A 1 -38.45 -15.43 -15.58
C ALA A 1 -39.09 -15.22 -14.20
N GLY A 2 -38.31 -15.19 -13.14
CA GLY A 2 -38.80 -14.88 -11.81
C GLY A 2 -39.23 -13.42 -11.77
N LYS A 3 -40.48 -13.17 -11.42
CA LYS A 3 -40.97 -11.84 -11.14
C LYS A 3 -40.21 -11.32 -9.92
N THR A 4 -39.34 -10.35 -10.09
CA THR A 4 -38.85 -9.52 -9.01
C THR A 4 -40.06 -8.89 -8.35
N GLY A 5 -40.46 -9.33 -7.18
CA GLY A 5 -41.59 -8.79 -6.44
C GLY A 5 -41.35 -7.32 -6.17
N SER A 6 -42.29 -6.47 -6.59
CA SER A 6 -42.24 -5.05 -6.30
C SER A 6 -42.34 -4.85 -4.78
N LEU A 7 -41.46 -4.02 -4.21
CA LEU A 7 -41.54 -3.62 -2.80
C LEU A 7 -42.60 -2.55 -2.54
N GLU A 8 -43.22 -2.02 -3.60
CA GLU A 8 -44.28 -0.97 -3.52
C GLU A 8 -45.38 -1.25 -2.49
N PRO A 9 -45.93 -2.49 -2.37
CA PRO A 9 -46.97 -2.77 -1.36
C PRO A 9 -46.53 -2.65 0.07
N TYR A 10 -45.23 -2.66 0.34
CA TYR A 10 -44.67 -2.60 1.71
C TYR A 10 -44.31 -1.20 2.16
N PHE A 11 -44.38 -0.21 1.25
CA PHE A 11 -44.15 1.17 1.59
C PHE A 11 -45.41 1.81 2.18
N THR A 12 -45.24 2.59 3.24
CA THR A 12 -46.27 3.41 3.87
C THR A 12 -45.97 4.90 3.69
N GLY A 13 -47.00 5.73 3.56
CA GLY A 13 -46.87 7.18 3.38
C GLY A 13 -47.29 7.65 2.01
N THR A 14 -47.90 8.82 1.93
CA THR A 14 -48.45 9.41 0.68
C THR A 14 -47.41 10.29 -0.01
N THR A 15 -46.68 11.11 0.72
CA THR A 15 -45.71 12.07 0.16
C THR A 15 -44.30 11.54 0.23
N ILE A 16 -43.91 10.96 1.34
CA ILE A 16 -42.61 10.31 1.53
C ILE A 16 -42.89 8.84 1.89
N LYS A 17 -42.44 7.95 1.04
CA LYS A 17 -42.60 6.51 1.23
C LYS A 17 -41.59 5.99 2.25
N HIS A 18 -42.07 5.31 3.28
CA HIS A 18 -41.24 4.70 4.32
C HIS A 18 -41.40 3.17 4.31
N LEU A 19 -40.30 2.48 4.48
CA LEU A 19 -40.29 1.03 4.76
C LEU A 19 -40.09 0.85 6.28
N THR A 20 -41.16 0.42 6.96
CA THR A 20 -41.10 0.22 8.42
C THR A 20 -40.56 -1.18 8.76
N GLY A 21 -40.04 -1.33 10.00
CA GLY A 21 -39.59 -2.65 10.49
C GLY A 21 -40.72 -3.71 10.47
N ARG A 22 -41.97 -3.28 10.69
CA ARG A 22 -43.14 -4.15 10.61
C ARG A 22 -43.39 -4.59 9.18
N SER A 23 -43.35 -3.68 8.23
CA SER A 23 -43.50 -4.01 6.78
C SER A 23 -42.39 -4.93 6.29
N LEU A 24 -41.16 -4.81 6.84
CA LEU A 24 -40.04 -5.73 6.56
C LEU A 24 -40.30 -7.14 7.11
N ALA A 25 -40.91 -7.27 8.29
CA ALA A 25 -41.22 -8.56 8.89
C ALA A 25 -42.28 -9.34 8.09
N ASP A 26 -43.19 -8.62 7.41
CA ASP A 26 -44.25 -9.21 6.58
C ASP A 26 -43.74 -9.59 5.16
N LEU A 27 -42.49 -9.26 4.82
CA LEU A 27 -41.89 -9.54 3.53
C LEU A 27 -41.55 -11.03 3.40
N THR A 28 -42.22 -11.74 2.53
CA THR A 28 -41.92 -13.15 2.22
C THR A 28 -40.93 -13.22 1.07
N ILE A 29 -39.80 -13.87 1.30
CA ILE A 29 -38.77 -14.13 0.28
C ILE A 29 -38.65 -15.65 0.03
N THR A 30 -38.48 -16.02 -1.23
CA THR A 30 -38.23 -17.42 -1.60
C THR A 30 -36.72 -17.67 -1.50
N LEU A 31 -36.34 -18.59 -0.63
CA LEU A 31 -34.94 -18.99 -0.47
C LEU A 31 -34.68 -20.33 -1.14
N PRO A 32 -33.50 -20.53 -1.74
CA PRO A 32 -33.08 -21.83 -2.23
C PRO A 32 -32.80 -22.78 -1.04
N PRO A 33 -32.68 -24.09 -1.27
CA PRO A 33 -32.30 -25.03 -0.24
C PRO A 33 -31.02 -24.61 0.50
N VAL A 34 -30.97 -24.87 1.81
CA VAL A 34 -29.85 -24.45 2.71
C VAL A 34 -28.50 -24.82 2.14
N LYS A 35 -28.31 -26.00 1.58
CA LYS A 35 -27.07 -26.44 0.95
C LYS A 35 -26.59 -25.54 -0.20
N HIS A 36 -27.51 -24.91 -0.92
CA HIS A 36 -27.17 -23.92 -1.97
C HIS A 36 -26.80 -22.58 -1.35
N GLN A 37 -27.51 -22.17 -0.29
CA GLN A 37 -27.18 -20.93 0.42
C GLN A 37 -25.76 -21.02 1.02
N GLU A 38 -25.40 -22.15 1.63
CA GLU A 38 -24.04 -22.38 2.16
C GLU A 38 -22.97 -22.30 1.07
N LYS A 39 -23.20 -22.92 -0.09
CA LYS A 39 -22.27 -22.83 -1.22
C LYS A 39 -22.10 -21.37 -1.73
N CYS A 40 -23.21 -20.65 -1.88
CA CYS A 40 -23.16 -19.26 -2.25
C CYS A 40 -22.40 -18.41 -1.21
N ALA A 41 -22.67 -18.62 0.07
CA ALA A 41 -22.00 -17.93 1.17
C ALA A 41 -20.50 -18.22 1.20
N LEU A 42 -20.07 -19.46 0.94
CA LEU A 42 -18.66 -19.83 0.86
C LEU A 42 -17.95 -19.10 -0.30
N VAL A 43 -18.55 -19.11 -1.49
CA VAL A 43 -17.97 -18.44 -2.67
C VAL A 43 -17.90 -16.94 -2.46
N LEU A 44 -19.01 -16.29 -2.11
CA LEU A 44 -19.07 -14.86 -1.89
C LEU A 44 -18.15 -14.42 -0.74
N GLY A 45 -18.16 -15.15 0.38
CA GLY A 45 -17.27 -14.87 1.50
C GLY A 45 -15.77 -15.03 1.16
N SER A 46 -15.43 -15.92 0.21
CA SER A 46 -14.04 -16.03 -0.28
C SER A 46 -13.64 -14.80 -1.12
N LEU A 47 -14.54 -14.28 -1.93
CA LEU A 47 -14.33 -13.06 -2.71
C LEU A 47 -14.23 -11.84 -1.81
N ASP A 48 -15.10 -11.70 -0.81
CA ASP A 48 -15.04 -10.61 0.16
C ASP A 48 -13.71 -10.59 0.92
N ARG A 49 -13.24 -11.77 1.37
CA ARG A 49 -11.92 -11.87 2.00
C ARG A 49 -10.79 -11.44 1.07
N LYS A 50 -10.85 -11.82 -0.21
CA LYS A 50 -9.85 -11.41 -1.20
C LYS A 50 -9.86 -9.91 -1.44
N ILE A 51 -11.05 -9.31 -1.57
CA ILE A 51 -11.22 -7.86 -1.72
C ILE A 51 -10.63 -7.12 -0.50
N THR A 52 -10.97 -7.58 0.71
CA THR A 52 -10.48 -6.97 1.95
C THR A 52 -8.96 -7.10 2.06
N HIS A 53 -8.40 -8.25 1.70
CA HIS A 53 -6.95 -8.47 1.69
C HIS A 53 -6.25 -7.54 0.69
N ASN A 54 -6.75 -7.44 -0.54
CA ASN A 54 -6.20 -6.55 -1.55
C ASN A 54 -6.25 -5.07 -1.12
N LYS A 55 -7.35 -4.63 -0.51
CA LYS A 55 -7.46 -3.27 0.05
C LYS A 55 -6.37 -3.01 1.10
N LYS A 56 -6.12 -3.98 1.99
CA LYS A 56 -5.06 -3.87 3.00
C LYS A 56 -3.66 -3.81 2.37
N ILE A 57 -3.40 -4.62 1.35
CA ILE A 57 -2.14 -4.57 0.60
C ILE A 57 -1.96 -3.18 -0.02
N ASN A 58 -2.97 -2.66 -0.71
CA ASN A 58 -2.90 -1.34 -1.34
C ASN A 58 -2.60 -0.24 -0.31
N GLN A 59 -3.27 -0.24 0.83
CA GLN A 59 -2.99 0.71 1.91
C GLN A 59 -1.54 0.60 2.42
N THR A 60 -1.03 -0.62 2.58
CA THR A 60 0.36 -0.83 2.99
C THR A 60 1.34 -0.31 1.94
N LEU A 61 1.11 -0.61 0.66
CA LEU A 61 1.95 -0.13 -0.45
C LEU A 61 1.95 1.39 -0.55
N GLU A 62 0.80 2.02 -0.35
CA GLU A 62 0.67 3.48 -0.34
C GLU A 62 1.45 4.11 0.82
N GLN A 63 1.35 3.54 2.01
CA GLN A 63 2.15 3.98 3.18
C GLN A 63 3.64 3.80 2.95
N MET A 64 4.06 2.69 2.34
CA MET A 64 5.48 2.46 1.98
C MET A 64 5.96 3.48 0.96
N ALA A 65 5.18 3.77 -0.07
CA ALA A 65 5.53 4.78 -1.08
C ALA A 65 5.66 6.17 -0.45
N GLN A 66 4.74 6.55 0.44
CA GLN A 66 4.81 7.83 1.17
C GLN A 66 6.03 7.90 2.09
N ALA A 67 6.35 6.80 2.78
CA ALA A 67 7.54 6.75 3.65
C ALA A 67 8.84 6.88 2.84
N LEU A 68 8.95 6.19 1.70
CA LEU A 68 10.09 6.32 0.79
C LEU A 68 10.20 7.74 0.23
N PHE A 69 9.10 8.31 -0.22
CA PHE A 69 9.09 9.68 -0.72
C PHE A 69 9.56 10.67 0.36
N LYS A 70 9.05 10.51 1.58
CA LYS A 70 9.47 11.36 2.70
C LYS A 70 10.96 11.21 2.99
N SER A 71 11.48 9.99 3.11
CA SER A 71 12.89 9.70 3.37
C SER A 71 13.80 10.30 2.30
N TRP A 72 13.44 10.14 1.02
CA TRP A 72 14.32 10.52 -0.10
C TRP A 72 14.26 12.00 -0.47
N PHE A 73 13.06 12.62 -0.43
CA PHE A 73 12.80 13.95 -1.01
C PHE A 73 12.37 15.01 0.01
N VAL A 74 12.10 14.63 1.25
CA VAL A 74 11.77 15.57 2.33
C VAL A 74 12.88 15.56 3.39
N ASP A 75 13.24 14.38 3.85
CA ASP A 75 14.28 14.21 4.88
C ASP A 75 15.70 14.13 4.28
N PHE A 76 15.81 13.88 2.96
CA PHE A 76 17.05 13.75 2.21
C PHE A 76 18.04 12.73 2.81
N GLU A 77 17.54 11.65 3.39
CA GLU A 77 18.36 10.65 4.08
C GLU A 77 19.49 10.08 3.22
N PRO A 78 19.29 9.70 1.93
CA PRO A 78 20.39 9.21 1.10
C PRO A 78 21.48 10.26 0.83
N VAL A 79 21.08 11.53 0.67
CA VAL A 79 22.01 12.64 0.45
C VAL A 79 22.83 12.92 1.71
N LYS A 80 22.15 13.00 2.86
CA LYS A 80 22.81 13.21 4.17
C LYS A 80 23.77 12.08 4.50
N ALA A 81 23.42 10.83 4.19
CA ALA A 81 24.29 9.68 4.35
C ALA A 81 25.59 9.82 3.53
N LYS A 82 25.49 10.25 2.25
CA LYS A 82 26.66 10.52 1.42
C LYS A 82 27.53 11.63 2.00
N MET A 83 26.91 12.76 2.35
CA MET A 83 27.61 13.92 2.90
C MET A 83 28.38 13.57 4.16
N THR A 84 27.76 12.86 5.10
CA THR A 84 28.39 12.43 6.36
C THR A 84 29.67 11.63 6.12
N VAL A 85 29.65 10.70 5.15
CA VAL A 85 30.83 9.89 4.80
C VAL A 85 31.93 10.73 4.17
N LEU A 86 31.58 11.63 3.23
CA LEU A 86 32.55 12.51 2.55
C LEU A 86 33.17 13.51 3.51
N GLU A 87 32.40 14.09 4.42
CA GLU A 87 32.88 15.01 5.46
C GLU A 87 33.84 14.32 6.44
N ALA A 88 33.63 13.03 6.70
CA ALA A 88 34.55 12.20 7.49
C ALA A 88 35.83 11.78 6.71
N GLY A 89 35.97 12.19 5.45
CA GLY A 89 37.12 11.84 4.61
C GLY A 89 37.03 10.48 3.93
N GLY A 90 35.84 9.88 3.89
CA GLY A 90 35.56 8.64 3.18
C GLY A 90 35.60 8.80 1.66
N SER A 91 35.65 7.67 0.95
CA SER A 91 35.65 7.64 -0.51
C SER A 91 34.25 7.85 -1.10
N GLN A 92 34.16 8.16 -2.40
CA GLN A 92 32.91 8.23 -3.12
C GLN A 92 32.16 6.87 -3.16
N GLU A 93 32.91 5.78 -3.13
CA GLU A 93 32.34 4.42 -3.04
C GLU A 93 31.70 4.18 -1.69
N ASP A 94 32.37 4.57 -0.60
CA ASP A 94 31.80 4.48 0.77
C ASP A 94 30.55 5.36 0.90
N ALA A 95 30.55 6.54 0.31
CA ALA A 95 29.39 7.43 0.28
C ALA A 95 28.21 6.79 -0.49
N THR A 96 28.48 6.10 -1.60
CA THR A 96 27.45 5.38 -2.35
C THR A 96 26.91 4.20 -1.53
N LEU A 97 27.74 3.46 -0.84
CA LEU A 97 27.32 2.39 0.07
C LEU A 97 26.44 2.91 1.22
N ALA A 98 26.79 4.06 1.79
CA ALA A 98 25.98 4.70 2.83
C ALA A 98 24.59 5.10 2.30
N ALA A 99 24.51 5.64 1.08
CA ALA A 99 23.24 5.93 0.43
C ALA A 99 22.44 4.66 0.14
N MET A 100 23.06 3.58 -0.33
CA MET A 100 22.41 2.28 -0.52
C MET A 100 21.84 1.73 0.79
N SER A 101 22.58 1.89 1.90
CA SER A 101 22.10 1.54 3.24
C SER A 101 20.87 2.34 3.63
N ALA A 102 20.88 3.66 3.42
CA ALA A 102 19.75 4.53 3.70
C ALA A 102 18.51 4.21 2.85
N ILE A 103 18.70 3.85 1.57
CA ILE A 103 17.63 3.50 0.64
C ILE A 103 17.01 2.13 0.99
N SER A 104 17.84 1.13 1.26
CA SER A 104 17.40 -0.26 1.43
C SER A 104 17.14 -0.67 2.88
N GLY A 105 17.60 0.12 3.86
CA GLY A 105 17.59 -0.23 5.27
C GLY A 105 18.53 -1.39 5.64
N LYS A 106 19.47 -1.75 4.76
CA LYS A 106 20.44 -2.82 4.95
C LYS A 106 21.76 -2.22 5.42
N ASP A 107 22.43 -2.89 6.36
CA ASP A 107 23.80 -2.57 6.74
C ASP A 107 24.83 -3.05 5.69
N ALA A 108 26.10 -2.66 5.86
CA ALA A 108 27.17 -2.98 4.91
C ALA A 108 27.37 -4.49 4.75
N ASP A 109 27.27 -5.26 5.83
CA ASP A 109 27.46 -6.72 5.81
C ASP A 109 26.31 -7.40 5.03
N THR A 110 25.08 -6.94 5.26
CA THR A 110 23.91 -7.42 4.54
C THR A 110 23.96 -7.03 3.06
N LEU A 111 24.46 -5.83 2.72
CA LEU A 111 24.65 -5.40 1.32
C LEU A 111 25.69 -6.27 0.61
N ALA A 112 26.79 -6.66 1.27
CA ALA A 112 27.80 -7.55 0.71
C ALA A 112 27.26 -8.99 0.44
N VAL A 113 26.32 -9.46 1.27
CA VAL A 113 25.62 -10.72 1.03
C VAL A 113 24.63 -10.54 -0.14
N PHE A 114 23.91 -9.44 -0.16
CA PHE A 114 22.92 -9.11 -1.17
C PHE A 114 23.55 -8.99 -2.58
N GLU A 115 24.75 -8.42 -2.68
CA GLU A 115 25.50 -8.35 -3.92
C GLU A 115 25.78 -9.74 -4.52
N ARG A 116 26.12 -10.71 -3.68
CA ARG A 116 26.43 -12.08 -4.11
C ARG A 116 25.18 -12.87 -4.49
N GLU A 117 24.09 -12.70 -3.76
CA GLU A 117 22.86 -13.45 -3.95
C GLU A 117 21.97 -12.85 -5.04
N HIS A 118 21.99 -11.54 -5.20
CA HIS A 118 21.11 -10.77 -6.09
C HIS A 118 21.87 -9.68 -6.87
N PRO A 119 22.84 -10.04 -7.74
CA PRO A 119 23.73 -9.06 -8.38
C PRO A 119 22.99 -8.03 -9.25
N GLU A 120 21.92 -8.43 -9.94
CA GLU A 120 21.13 -7.50 -10.76
C GLU A 120 20.42 -6.45 -9.89
N GLN A 121 19.76 -6.86 -8.81
CA GLN A 121 19.07 -5.96 -7.91
C GLN A 121 20.05 -5.05 -7.14
N TYR A 122 21.23 -5.57 -6.81
CA TYR A 122 22.30 -4.78 -6.22
C TYR A 122 22.78 -3.68 -7.17
N ALA A 123 22.96 -4.00 -8.45
CA ALA A 123 23.34 -3.04 -9.47
C ALA A 123 22.26 -1.94 -9.67
N GLU A 124 20.99 -2.31 -9.64
CA GLU A 124 19.88 -1.34 -9.69
C GLU A 124 19.84 -0.44 -8.46
N LEU A 125 20.05 -0.99 -7.26
CA LEU A 125 20.13 -0.24 -6.03
C LEU A 125 21.31 0.74 -6.03
N LYS A 126 22.48 0.30 -6.51
CA LYS A 126 23.67 1.13 -6.66
C LYS A 126 23.43 2.26 -7.65
N ALA A 127 22.89 1.96 -8.83
CA ALA A 127 22.54 2.99 -9.83
C ALA A 127 21.54 4.02 -9.27
N THR A 128 20.56 3.57 -8.49
CA THR A 128 19.62 4.46 -7.81
C THR A 128 20.35 5.34 -6.79
N ALA A 129 21.22 4.79 -5.98
CA ALA A 129 22.02 5.54 -5.00
C ALA A 129 22.94 6.59 -5.66
N GLU A 130 23.48 6.29 -6.84
CA GLU A 130 24.32 7.21 -7.61
C GLU A 130 23.57 8.45 -8.12
N LEU A 131 22.26 8.36 -8.35
CA LEU A 131 21.43 9.48 -8.77
C LEU A 131 21.29 10.57 -7.70
N PHE A 132 21.45 10.24 -6.43
CA PHE A 132 21.38 11.23 -5.36
C PHE A 132 22.64 12.09 -5.31
N PRO A 133 22.50 13.44 -5.15
CA PRO A 133 23.63 14.33 -5.03
C PRO A 133 24.44 14.04 -3.77
N SER A 134 25.69 14.51 -3.75
CA SER A 134 26.61 14.38 -2.63
C SER A 134 26.79 15.70 -1.85
N ALA A 135 26.00 16.71 -2.19
CA ALA A 135 26.01 18.02 -1.53
C ALA A 135 24.64 18.66 -1.60
N MET A 136 24.32 19.49 -0.63
CA MET A 136 23.16 20.37 -0.60
C MET A 136 23.61 21.82 -0.78
N GLN A 137 22.77 22.64 -1.39
CA GLN A 137 22.99 24.10 -1.51
C GLN A 137 21.90 24.81 -0.73
N GLU A 138 22.27 25.84 0.00
CA GLU A 138 21.30 26.77 0.59
C GLU A 138 20.52 27.47 -0.53
N SER A 139 19.22 27.56 -0.39
CA SER A 139 18.33 28.28 -1.27
C SER A 139 17.58 29.37 -0.50
N GLU A 140 16.99 30.34 -1.22
CA GLU A 140 16.15 31.40 -0.61
C GLU A 140 14.93 30.84 0.13
N LEU A 141 14.59 29.56 -0.10
CA LEU A 141 13.47 28.84 0.52
C LEU A 141 13.88 27.92 1.69
N GLY A 142 15.16 27.90 2.04
CA GLY A 142 15.78 26.99 3.02
C GLY A 142 16.60 25.87 2.36
N GLU A 143 17.17 24.99 3.19
CA GLU A 143 17.92 23.81 2.73
C GLU A 143 17.04 22.80 2.00
#